data_b3460e8aa3a9fcc980c22be5ffed9b68
#
_entry.id   b3460e8aa3a9fcc980c22be5ffed9b68
#
_cell.length_a   1.000
_cell.length_b   1.000
_cell.length_c   1.000
_cell.angle_alpha   90.00
_cell.angle_beta   90.00
_cell.angle_gamma   90.00
#
_symmetry.space_group_name_H-M   'P 1'
#
loop_
_entity.id
_entity.type
_entity.pdbx_description
1 polymer ?
#
loop_
_entity_poly.entity_id
_entity_poly.type
_entity_poly.pdbx_seq_one_letter_code
_entity_poly.pdbx_strand_id
1 'polypeptide(L)'
;MSILDISKTCLYEFHYDYMLPTFGSKCKAMYTDTDSLVYSIECDDVYSVMKRDLVKFDTSDYPADNRYGLPRVNKKVPGLMKDENNGKIMTEFVGLRAKMYIFKVQDCTKIIKKAKGVKGYVIDRNITFDDYEDCLDNFTVQSRNQNLIRSKLHKVFSTTQRKIALSPYDDKRHITPGSVAILPWGHYRLKD
;
A
#
# COMPACT_ATOMS: atom_id res chain seq x y z
N MET A 1 11.71 -10.18 15.76
CA MET A 1 10.45 -9.62 16.28
C MET A 1 10.58 -8.14 16.60
N SER A 2 11.54 -7.72 17.40
CA SER A 2 11.73 -6.32 17.82
C SER A 2 11.80 -5.27 16.69
N ILE A 3 12.45 -5.57 15.56
CA ILE A 3 12.56 -4.61 14.43
C ILE A 3 11.19 -4.29 13.82
N LEU A 4 10.34 -5.30 13.63
CA LEU A 4 8.98 -5.08 13.10
C LEU A 4 8.10 -4.32 14.09
N ASP A 5 8.27 -4.54 15.38
CA ASP A 5 7.50 -3.84 16.41
C ASP A 5 7.94 -2.38 16.52
N ILE A 6 9.24 -2.10 16.42
CA ILE A 6 9.78 -0.74 16.37
C ILE A 6 9.25 -0.01 15.11
N SER A 7 9.27 -0.65 13.94
CA SER A 7 8.74 -0.08 12.71
C SER A 7 7.26 0.29 12.83
N LYS A 8 6.45 -0.58 13.42
CA LYS A 8 5.03 -0.30 13.69
C LYS A 8 4.84 0.85 14.68
N THR A 9 5.66 0.91 15.72
CA THR A 9 5.61 2.00 16.69
C THR A 9 5.89 3.33 16.00
N CYS A 10 6.97 3.43 15.23
CA CYS A 10 7.27 4.65 14.45
C CYS A 10 6.13 5.03 13.49
N LEU A 11 5.50 4.04 12.84
CA LEU A 11 4.37 4.29 11.95
C LEU A 11 3.16 4.84 12.70
N TYR A 12 2.84 4.28 13.87
CA TYR A 12 1.73 4.72 14.71
C TYR A 12 1.98 6.08 15.34
N GLU A 13 3.19 6.36 15.84
CA GLU A 13 3.59 7.68 16.32
C GLU A 13 3.45 8.72 15.21
N PHE A 14 3.90 8.42 14.00
CA PHE A 14 3.73 9.32 12.87
C PHE A 14 2.25 9.57 12.57
N HIS A 15 1.40 8.54 12.60
CA HIS A 15 -0.03 8.70 12.34
C HIS A 15 -0.77 9.42 13.47
N TYR A 16 -0.65 8.92 14.71
CA TYR A 16 -1.46 9.37 15.84
C TYR A 16 -0.93 10.64 16.50
N ASP A 17 0.40 10.80 16.56
CA ASP A 17 1.02 11.91 17.28
C ASP A 17 1.43 13.06 16.36
N TYR A 18 1.42 12.84 15.03
CA TYR A 18 1.76 13.89 14.07
C TYR A 18 0.65 14.15 13.04
N MET A 19 0.27 13.15 12.21
CA MET A 19 -0.67 13.40 11.12
C MET A 19 -2.07 13.79 11.60
N LEU A 20 -2.63 13.08 12.57
CA LEU A 20 -3.95 13.39 13.11
C LEU A 20 -3.98 14.73 13.86
N PRO A 21 -3.04 15.09 14.74
CA PRO A 21 -3.00 16.42 15.35
C PRO A 21 -2.81 17.55 14.33
N THR A 22 -2.05 17.31 13.24
CA THR A 22 -1.76 18.33 12.23
C THR A 22 -2.95 18.60 11.31
N PHE A 23 -3.65 17.56 10.87
CA PHE A 23 -4.70 17.68 9.83
C PHE A 23 -6.11 17.34 10.33
N GLY A 24 -6.25 16.72 11.51
CA GLY A 24 -7.53 16.34 12.09
C GLY A 24 -8.35 15.43 11.19
N SER A 25 -9.64 15.72 11.06
CA SER A 25 -10.59 14.97 10.22
C SER A 25 -10.30 15.06 8.71
N LYS A 26 -9.45 15.99 8.30
CA LYS A 26 -9.02 16.16 6.90
C LYS A 26 -7.93 15.17 6.46
N CYS A 27 -7.42 14.35 7.39
CA CYS A 27 -6.45 13.30 7.11
C CYS A 27 -7.11 11.93 7.23
N LYS A 28 -7.19 11.19 6.13
CA LYS A 28 -7.72 9.82 6.09
C LYS A 28 -6.62 8.87 5.65
N ALA A 29 -6.32 7.86 6.48
CA ALA A 29 -5.44 6.77 6.09
C ALA A 29 -6.19 5.83 5.13
N MET A 30 -5.79 5.82 3.87
CA MET A 30 -6.40 5.00 2.82
C MET A 30 -5.82 3.59 2.79
N TYR A 31 -4.54 3.46 3.15
CA TYR A 31 -3.84 2.19 3.11
C TYR A 31 -2.62 2.20 4.04
N THR A 32 -2.32 1.04 4.63
CA THR A 32 -1.11 0.81 5.42
C THR A 32 -0.54 -0.58 5.14
N ASP A 33 0.77 -0.70 5.08
CA ASP A 33 1.48 -1.98 4.98
C ASP A 33 2.82 -1.89 5.70
N THR A 34 2.87 -2.42 6.91
CA THR A 34 4.07 -2.60 7.76
C THR A 34 4.89 -1.32 8.02
N ASP A 35 5.37 -0.65 6.99
CA ASP A 35 6.30 0.49 7.00
C ASP A 35 5.87 1.62 6.07
N SER A 36 4.68 1.54 5.51
CA SER A 36 4.15 2.53 4.58
C SER A 36 2.71 2.93 4.87
N LEU A 37 2.38 4.17 4.54
CA LEU A 37 1.06 4.77 4.68
C LEU A 37 0.69 5.50 3.38
N VAL A 38 -0.56 5.38 2.98
CA VAL A 38 -1.16 6.21 1.93
C VAL A 38 -2.26 7.04 2.57
N TYR A 39 -2.16 8.36 2.39
CA TYR A 39 -3.12 9.31 2.94
C TYR A 39 -3.89 10.05 1.86
N SER A 40 -5.16 10.30 2.13
CA SER A 40 -5.93 11.38 1.52
C SER A 40 -5.94 12.55 2.49
N ILE A 41 -5.40 13.69 2.08
CA ILE A 41 -5.26 14.89 2.93
C ILE A 41 -5.91 16.07 2.23
N GLU A 42 -6.87 16.70 2.91
CA GLU A 42 -7.51 17.93 2.47
C GLU A 42 -6.79 19.12 3.10
N CYS A 43 -5.88 19.75 2.37
CA CYS A 43 -5.14 20.94 2.81
C CYS A 43 -4.73 21.79 1.60
N ASP A 44 -4.40 23.06 1.85
CA ASP A 44 -3.98 23.98 0.79
C ASP A 44 -2.64 23.56 0.16
N ASP A 45 -1.66 23.19 1.01
CA ASP A 45 -0.34 22.74 0.55
C ASP A 45 0.34 21.86 1.61
N VAL A 46 0.38 20.55 1.34
CA VAL A 46 1.05 19.57 2.21
C VAL A 46 2.56 19.77 2.24
N TYR A 47 3.15 20.28 1.15
CA TYR A 47 4.60 20.44 1.08
C TYR A 47 5.10 21.63 1.91
N SER A 48 4.29 22.65 2.11
CA SER A 48 4.60 23.74 3.07
C SER A 48 4.63 23.21 4.50
N VAL A 49 3.74 22.29 4.85
CA VAL A 49 3.73 21.60 6.16
C VAL A 49 4.98 20.73 6.31
N MET A 50 5.34 19.94 5.29
CA MET A 50 6.57 19.15 5.28
C MET A 50 7.82 20.03 5.43
N LYS A 51 7.86 21.20 4.78
CA LYS A 51 8.95 22.16 4.88
C LYS A 51 9.09 22.75 6.28
N ARG A 52 7.99 23.02 6.97
CA ARG A 52 7.98 23.46 8.36
C ARG A 52 8.53 22.39 9.30
N ASP A 53 8.15 21.14 9.05
CA ASP A 53 8.38 20.00 9.95
C ASP A 53 9.47 19.04 9.40
N LEU A 54 10.50 19.58 8.76
CA LEU A 54 11.59 18.80 8.10
C LEU A 54 12.25 17.75 8.98
N VAL A 55 12.24 17.93 10.29
CA VAL A 55 12.80 16.97 11.26
C VAL A 55 12.08 15.62 11.24
N LYS A 56 10.90 15.52 10.64
CA LYS A 56 10.10 14.29 10.52
C LYS A 56 10.23 13.61 9.16
N PHE A 57 10.91 14.25 8.20
CA PHE A 57 10.92 13.79 6.82
C PHE A 57 12.34 13.61 6.27
N ASP A 58 12.53 12.53 5.51
CA ASP A 58 13.67 12.35 4.59
C ASP A 58 13.29 12.95 3.22
N THR A 59 13.86 14.08 2.89
CA THR A 59 13.63 14.82 1.64
C THR A 59 14.82 14.72 0.68
N SER A 60 15.75 13.80 0.92
CA SER A 60 17.01 13.71 0.18
C SER A 60 16.87 13.37 -1.30
N ASP A 61 15.78 12.70 -1.69
CA ASP A 61 15.55 12.24 -3.07
C ASP A 61 14.71 13.23 -3.90
N TYR A 62 14.29 14.35 -3.31
CA TYR A 62 13.64 15.40 -4.10
C TYR A 62 14.59 15.98 -5.15
N PRO A 63 14.09 16.38 -6.33
CA PRO A 63 14.87 17.14 -7.30
C PRO A 63 15.48 18.41 -6.68
N ALA A 64 16.68 18.79 -7.10
CA ALA A 64 17.34 19.97 -6.55
C ALA A 64 16.54 21.25 -6.84
N ASP A 65 15.84 21.27 -7.96
CA ASP A 65 14.99 22.36 -8.47
C ASP A 65 13.50 22.10 -8.23
N ASN A 66 13.15 21.32 -7.17
CA ASN A 66 11.75 20.99 -6.89
C ASN A 66 10.92 22.27 -6.64
N ARG A 67 9.72 22.29 -7.22
CA ARG A 67 8.80 23.44 -7.18
C ARG A 67 8.35 23.85 -5.77
N TYR A 68 8.54 22.99 -4.78
CA TYR A 68 8.15 23.25 -3.38
C TYR A 68 9.25 23.91 -2.56
N GLY A 69 10.45 24.02 -3.11
CA GLY A 69 11.62 24.56 -2.40
C GLY A 69 12.00 23.76 -1.17
N LEU A 70 11.76 22.44 -1.19
CA LEU A 70 12.18 21.51 -0.14
C LEU A 70 13.69 21.28 -0.23
N PRO A 71 14.44 21.45 0.88
CA PRO A 71 15.86 21.14 0.90
C PRO A 71 16.10 19.62 0.85
N ARG A 72 17.22 19.21 0.29
CA ARG A 72 17.62 17.78 0.23
C ARG A 72 18.37 17.40 1.50
N VAL A 73 17.65 16.95 2.52
CA VAL A 73 18.18 16.66 3.85
C VAL A 73 17.72 15.30 4.38
N ASN A 74 18.34 14.89 5.49
CA ASN A 74 17.94 13.73 6.29
C ASN A 74 18.02 12.38 5.57
N LYS A 75 18.98 12.22 4.66
CA LYS A 75 19.16 10.98 3.89
C LYS A 75 19.38 9.76 4.79
N LYS A 76 18.48 8.80 4.70
CA LYS A 76 18.54 7.50 5.41
C LYS A 76 18.62 7.62 6.94
N VAL A 77 18.05 8.66 7.51
CA VAL A 77 17.90 8.77 8.97
C VAL A 77 16.78 7.84 9.43
N PRO A 78 17.05 6.86 10.32
CA PRO A 78 16.04 5.93 10.79
C PRO A 78 14.87 6.64 11.49
N GLY A 79 13.63 6.17 11.25
CA GLY A 79 12.41 6.71 11.86
C GLY A 79 11.81 7.91 11.14
N LEU A 80 12.47 8.48 10.12
CA LEU A 80 11.89 9.54 9.32
C LEU A 80 11.07 9.00 8.17
N MET A 81 9.98 9.71 7.84
CA MET A 81 9.10 9.36 6.74
C MET A 81 9.59 9.98 5.44
N LYS A 82 9.44 9.23 4.36
CA LYS A 82 9.84 9.64 3.03
C LYS A 82 8.64 9.65 2.08
N ASP A 83 8.53 10.69 1.28
CA ASP A 83 7.58 10.72 0.17
C ASP A 83 8.11 9.85 -0.98
N GLU A 84 7.49 8.69 -1.19
CA GLU A 84 7.83 7.73 -2.23
C GLU A 84 7.64 8.29 -3.66
N ASN A 85 6.80 9.30 -3.82
CA ASN A 85 6.55 9.95 -5.10
C ASN A 85 7.48 11.15 -5.37
N ASN A 86 8.31 11.54 -4.41
CA ASN A 86 9.28 12.64 -4.53
C ASN A 86 8.67 13.95 -5.04
N GLY A 87 7.52 14.34 -4.48
CA GLY A 87 6.82 15.58 -4.83
C GLY A 87 5.87 15.46 -6.01
N LYS A 88 5.65 14.26 -6.55
CA LYS A 88 4.60 14.01 -7.53
C LYS A 88 3.31 13.64 -6.81
N ILE A 89 2.22 14.27 -7.21
CA ILE A 89 0.91 14.06 -6.57
C ILE A 89 0.31 12.74 -7.04
N MET A 90 -0.14 11.90 -6.10
CA MET A 90 -0.99 10.76 -6.40
C MET A 90 -2.39 11.29 -6.72
N THR A 91 -2.88 11.05 -7.94
CA THR A 91 -4.16 11.58 -8.42
C THR A 91 -5.32 10.63 -8.17
N GLU A 92 -5.06 9.34 -8.24
CA GLU A 92 -6.10 8.32 -8.06
C GLU A 92 -5.50 7.14 -7.29
N PHE A 93 -6.29 6.56 -6.38
CA PHE A 93 -5.89 5.39 -5.59
C PHE A 93 -7.09 4.47 -5.37
N VAL A 94 -6.90 3.17 -5.64
CA VAL A 94 -7.85 2.12 -5.29
C VAL A 94 -7.11 1.04 -4.49
N GLY A 95 -7.52 0.83 -3.24
CA GLY A 95 -6.98 -0.20 -2.36
C GLY A 95 -8.05 -1.23 -2.03
N LEU A 96 -7.80 -2.50 -2.36
CA LEU A 96 -8.72 -3.60 -2.05
C LEU A 96 -8.38 -4.25 -0.71
N ARG A 97 -7.11 -4.60 -0.52
CA ARG A 97 -6.57 -5.21 0.70
C ARG A 97 -5.05 -5.10 0.73
N ALA A 98 -4.43 -5.60 1.81
CA ALA A 98 -2.98 -5.60 1.95
C ALA A 98 -2.24 -6.15 0.72
N LYS A 99 -1.32 -5.36 0.15
CA LYS A 99 -0.54 -5.66 -1.06
C LYS A 99 -1.38 -5.88 -2.32
N MET A 100 -2.58 -5.27 -2.36
CA MET A 100 -3.48 -5.30 -3.51
C MET A 100 -4.10 -3.91 -3.70
N TYR A 101 -3.42 -3.09 -4.48
CA TYR A 101 -3.78 -1.70 -4.75
C TYR A 101 -3.27 -1.24 -6.12
N ILE A 102 -3.85 -0.16 -6.60
CA ILE A 102 -3.45 0.53 -7.83
C ILE A 102 -3.50 2.03 -7.60
N PHE A 103 -2.58 2.76 -8.21
CA PHE A 103 -2.64 4.22 -8.20
C PHE A 103 -2.00 4.84 -9.43
N LYS A 104 -2.43 6.08 -9.70
CA LYS A 104 -1.87 6.95 -10.72
C LYS A 104 -1.13 8.11 -10.05
N VAL A 105 -0.08 8.55 -10.69
CA VAL A 105 0.73 9.69 -10.25
C VAL A 105 0.73 10.73 -11.35
N GLN A 106 0.58 11.99 -10.97
CA GLN A 106 0.59 13.12 -11.90
C GLN A 106 1.86 13.11 -12.77
N ASP A 107 1.69 13.44 -14.05
CA ASP A 107 2.77 13.49 -15.04
C ASP A 107 3.57 12.18 -15.18
N CYS A 108 2.94 11.06 -14.82
CA CYS A 108 3.52 9.73 -14.99
C CYS A 108 2.60 8.84 -15.82
N THR A 109 3.09 8.35 -16.95
CA THR A 109 2.33 7.42 -17.80
C THR A 109 2.22 6.03 -17.19
N LYS A 110 3.12 5.69 -16.26
CA LYS A 110 3.15 4.39 -15.61
C LYS A 110 2.20 4.34 -14.43
N ILE A 111 1.20 3.47 -14.52
CA ILE A 111 0.30 3.14 -13.41
C ILE A 111 1.01 2.14 -12.49
N ILE A 112 1.01 2.41 -11.19
CA ILE A 112 1.55 1.48 -10.20
C ILE A 112 0.47 0.48 -9.80
N LYS A 113 0.76 -0.81 -9.98
CA LYS A 113 -0.19 -1.90 -9.72
C LYS A 113 0.45 -2.94 -8.81
N LYS A 114 -0.27 -3.38 -7.78
CA LYS A 114 0.14 -4.45 -6.86
C LYS A 114 -1.00 -5.45 -6.67
N ALA A 115 -0.76 -6.71 -7.03
CA ALA A 115 -1.67 -7.82 -6.80
C ALA A 115 -0.87 -8.99 -6.20
N LYS A 116 -0.98 -9.19 -4.89
CA LYS A 116 -0.19 -10.16 -4.13
C LYS A 116 -0.36 -11.58 -4.69
N GLY A 117 0.77 -12.18 -5.04
CA GLY A 117 0.84 -13.57 -5.50
C GLY A 117 0.52 -13.77 -6.98
N VAL A 118 0.30 -12.69 -7.73
CA VAL A 118 0.20 -12.70 -9.20
C VAL A 118 1.56 -12.32 -9.79
N LYS A 119 1.94 -12.93 -10.89
CA LYS A 119 3.19 -12.63 -11.58
C LYS A 119 3.16 -11.23 -12.19
N GLY A 120 4.29 -10.49 -12.11
CA GLY A 120 4.38 -9.11 -12.59
C GLY A 120 3.89 -8.93 -14.02
N TYR A 121 4.30 -9.80 -14.94
CA TYR A 121 3.88 -9.71 -16.35
C TYR A 121 2.35 -9.87 -16.54
N VAL A 122 1.68 -10.65 -15.68
CA VAL A 122 0.22 -10.79 -15.72
C VAL A 122 -0.44 -9.51 -15.21
N ILE A 123 0.09 -8.93 -14.12
CA ILE A 123 -0.40 -7.66 -13.58
C ILE A 123 -0.27 -6.57 -14.64
N ASP A 124 0.90 -6.45 -15.25
CA ASP A 124 1.18 -5.37 -16.20
C ASP A 124 0.29 -5.46 -17.45
N ARG A 125 0.07 -6.67 -17.98
CA ARG A 125 -0.62 -6.88 -19.26
C ARG A 125 -2.12 -7.12 -19.14
N ASN A 126 -2.58 -7.73 -18.04
CA ASN A 126 -3.92 -8.31 -17.95
C ASN A 126 -4.77 -7.73 -16.81
N ILE A 127 -4.28 -6.71 -16.12
CA ILE A 127 -5.03 -6.04 -15.06
C ILE A 127 -5.01 -4.54 -15.31
N THR A 128 -6.18 -3.93 -15.35
CA THR A 128 -6.40 -2.50 -15.61
C THR A 128 -6.79 -1.77 -14.34
N PHE A 129 -6.95 -0.45 -14.42
CA PHE A 129 -7.49 0.37 -13.32
C PHE A 129 -8.96 0.02 -13.09
N ASP A 130 -9.72 -0.10 -14.16
CA ASP A 130 -11.14 -0.44 -14.14
C ASP A 130 -11.41 -1.82 -13.49
N ASP A 131 -10.48 -2.79 -13.63
CA ASP A 131 -10.57 -4.07 -12.91
C ASP A 131 -10.55 -3.90 -11.39
N TYR A 132 -9.76 -2.93 -10.86
CA TYR A 132 -9.73 -2.64 -9.44
C TYR A 132 -10.98 -1.90 -8.98
N GLU A 133 -11.47 -0.95 -9.78
CA GLU A 133 -12.72 -0.22 -9.51
C GLU A 133 -13.91 -1.17 -9.51
N ASP A 134 -14.05 -2.02 -10.54
CA ASP A 134 -15.10 -3.04 -10.59
C ASP A 134 -15.03 -4.01 -9.40
N CYS A 135 -13.81 -4.41 -9.01
CA CYS A 135 -13.62 -5.27 -7.86
C CYS A 135 -14.05 -4.59 -6.55
N LEU A 136 -13.83 -3.28 -6.40
CA LEU A 136 -14.20 -2.51 -5.22
C LEU A 136 -15.71 -2.25 -5.18
N ASP A 137 -16.28 -1.73 -6.28
CA ASP A 137 -17.65 -1.24 -6.34
C ASP A 137 -18.67 -2.39 -6.40
N ASN A 138 -18.38 -3.42 -7.18
CA ASN A 138 -19.26 -4.56 -7.43
C ASN A 138 -18.90 -5.80 -6.61
N PHE A 139 -17.89 -5.72 -5.72
CA PHE A 139 -17.41 -6.85 -4.90
C PHE A 139 -17.05 -8.09 -5.72
N THR A 140 -16.57 -7.90 -6.95
CA THR A 140 -16.23 -9.00 -7.86
C THR A 140 -14.90 -9.67 -7.47
N VAL A 141 -14.81 -10.98 -7.69
CA VAL A 141 -13.56 -11.73 -7.54
C VAL A 141 -13.03 -12.10 -8.92
N GLN A 142 -11.88 -11.58 -9.27
CA GLN A 142 -11.30 -11.77 -10.60
C GLN A 142 -10.14 -12.75 -10.57
N SER A 143 -10.11 -13.69 -11.52
CA SER A 143 -9.03 -14.67 -11.67
C SER A 143 -8.24 -14.43 -12.95
N ARG A 144 -6.94 -14.75 -12.92
CA ARG A 144 -6.05 -14.70 -14.09
C ARG A 144 -5.23 -15.98 -14.18
N ASN A 145 -4.89 -16.37 -15.41
CA ASN A 145 -3.96 -17.47 -15.66
C ASN A 145 -2.52 -16.97 -15.60
N GLN A 146 -1.65 -17.76 -14.99
CA GLN A 146 -0.21 -17.47 -14.96
C GLN A 146 0.61 -18.72 -15.15
N ASN A 147 1.74 -18.59 -15.82
CA ASN A 147 2.68 -19.67 -16.01
C ASN A 147 3.69 -19.71 -14.87
N LEU A 148 3.93 -20.90 -14.34
CA LEU A 148 4.85 -21.18 -13.26
C LEU A 148 5.85 -22.23 -13.69
N ILE A 149 7.08 -22.09 -13.23
CA ILE A 149 8.09 -23.14 -13.28
C ILE A 149 8.04 -23.85 -11.92
N ARG A 150 7.89 -25.17 -11.95
CA ARG A 150 7.87 -26.03 -10.77
C ARG A 150 8.89 -27.14 -10.91
N SER A 151 9.36 -27.63 -9.76
CA SER A 151 10.21 -28.82 -9.68
C SER A 151 9.51 -29.88 -8.85
N LYS A 152 9.54 -31.11 -9.34
CA LYS A 152 9.05 -32.32 -8.64
C LYS A 152 9.95 -33.50 -9.02
N LEU A 153 10.44 -34.25 -8.05
CA LEU A 153 11.32 -35.40 -8.25
C LEU A 153 12.50 -35.08 -9.17
N HIS A 154 13.19 -33.97 -8.90
CA HIS A 154 14.35 -33.46 -9.66
C HIS A 154 14.07 -33.09 -11.13
N LYS A 155 12.81 -33.09 -11.56
CA LYS A 155 12.42 -32.65 -12.90
C LYS A 155 11.81 -31.24 -12.82
N VAL A 156 12.19 -30.39 -13.74
CA VAL A 156 11.66 -29.02 -13.88
C VAL A 156 10.65 -29.00 -15.01
N PHE A 157 9.50 -28.39 -14.77
CA PHE A 157 8.44 -28.28 -15.77
C PHE A 157 7.69 -26.95 -15.62
N SER A 158 7.11 -26.48 -16.71
CA SER A 158 6.21 -25.33 -16.70
C SER A 158 4.77 -25.81 -16.57
N THR A 159 3.97 -25.06 -15.83
CA THR A 159 2.54 -25.31 -15.66
C THR A 159 1.76 -24.01 -15.68
N THR A 160 0.54 -24.05 -16.20
CA THR A 160 -0.38 -22.93 -16.11
C THR A 160 -1.28 -23.12 -14.91
N GLN A 161 -1.40 -22.08 -14.09
CA GLN A 161 -2.27 -22.04 -12.94
C GLN A 161 -3.25 -20.90 -13.07
N ARG A 162 -4.56 -21.17 -12.86
CA ARG A 162 -5.57 -20.14 -12.63
C ARG A 162 -5.52 -19.71 -11.16
N LYS A 163 -5.46 -18.41 -10.91
CA LYS A 163 -5.37 -17.85 -9.57
C LYS A 163 -6.26 -16.63 -9.42
N ILE A 164 -6.85 -16.45 -8.24
CA ILE A 164 -7.51 -15.21 -7.88
C ILE A 164 -6.47 -14.09 -7.92
N ALA A 165 -6.71 -13.13 -8.78
CA ALA A 165 -5.84 -11.99 -9.01
C ALA A 165 -6.28 -10.78 -8.19
N LEU A 166 -7.58 -10.47 -8.19
CA LEU A 166 -8.17 -9.39 -7.42
C LEU A 166 -9.34 -9.94 -6.59
N SER A 167 -9.46 -9.45 -5.36
CA SER A 167 -10.56 -9.78 -4.46
C SER A 167 -10.68 -8.66 -3.42
N PRO A 168 -11.88 -8.15 -3.14
CA PRO A 168 -12.12 -7.16 -2.10
C PRO A 168 -12.14 -7.79 -0.70
N TYR A 169 -12.19 -9.10 -0.62
CA TYR A 169 -12.29 -9.84 0.65
C TYR A 169 -10.89 -10.18 1.19
N ASP A 170 -10.65 -9.92 2.47
CA ASP A 170 -9.50 -10.47 3.20
C ASP A 170 -9.94 -11.67 4.04
N ASP A 171 -10.17 -12.77 3.35
CA ASP A 171 -10.67 -14.03 3.88
C ASP A 171 -9.58 -14.95 4.44
N LYS A 172 -8.39 -14.43 4.73
CA LYS A 172 -7.32 -15.21 5.36
C LYS A 172 -7.60 -15.53 6.82
N ARG A 173 -8.37 -14.70 7.49
CA ARG A 173 -8.71 -14.84 8.90
C ARG A 173 -10.16 -14.42 9.12
N HIS A 174 -10.81 -15.14 10.02
CA HIS A 174 -12.14 -14.77 10.49
C HIS A 174 -12.04 -13.57 11.44
N ILE A 175 -12.81 -12.53 11.19
CA ILE A 175 -12.93 -11.37 12.07
C ILE A 175 -14.03 -11.70 13.08
N THR A 176 -13.71 -11.67 14.38
CA THR A 176 -14.70 -11.91 15.43
C THR A 176 -15.70 -10.75 15.49
N PRO A 177 -17.00 -10.98 15.31
CA PRO A 177 -18.01 -9.92 15.33
C PRO A 177 -17.94 -9.08 16.61
N GLY A 178 -18.00 -7.75 16.48
CA GLY A 178 -17.96 -6.81 17.61
C GLY A 178 -16.60 -6.69 18.31
N SER A 179 -15.53 -7.20 17.71
CA SER A 179 -14.19 -7.22 18.27
C SER A 179 -13.14 -6.91 17.18
N VAL A 180 -11.97 -6.45 17.60
CA VAL A 180 -10.77 -6.35 16.73
C VAL A 180 -9.98 -7.66 16.66
N ALA A 181 -10.45 -8.71 17.38
CA ALA A 181 -9.78 -10.01 17.38
C ALA A 181 -10.02 -10.76 16.07
N ILE A 182 -8.97 -11.44 15.59
CA ILE A 182 -9.02 -12.27 14.39
C ILE A 182 -8.62 -13.70 14.73
N LEU A 183 -9.29 -14.67 14.13
CA LEU A 183 -9.02 -16.09 14.31
C LEU A 183 -8.61 -16.73 12.98
N PRO A 184 -7.72 -17.73 12.97
CA PRO A 184 -7.46 -18.51 11.77
C PRO A 184 -8.70 -19.34 11.42
N TRP A 185 -8.94 -19.54 10.13
CA TRP A 185 -9.98 -20.49 9.66
C TRP A 185 -9.69 -21.89 10.22
N GLY A 186 -10.74 -22.55 10.68
CA GLY A 186 -10.64 -23.84 11.37
C GLY A 186 -10.28 -23.75 12.86
N HIS A 187 -10.24 -22.54 13.43
CA HIS A 187 -10.07 -22.39 14.88
C HIS A 187 -11.26 -22.98 15.63
N TYR A 188 -11.03 -23.69 16.74
CA TYR A 188 -12.07 -24.42 17.52
C TYR A 188 -13.23 -23.55 18.00
N ARG A 189 -13.07 -22.23 18.06
CA ARG A 189 -14.14 -21.27 18.40
C ARG A 189 -15.01 -20.88 17.21
N LEU A 190 -14.58 -21.18 15.99
CA LEU A 190 -15.40 -20.99 14.80
C LEU A 190 -16.25 -22.26 14.69
N LYS A 191 -17.50 -22.15 15.07
CA LYS A 191 -18.49 -23.21 14.80
C LYS A 191 -18.94 -23.00 13.35
N ASP A 192 -18.83 -24.04 12.54
CA ASP A 192 -19.39 -24.14 11.19
C ASP A 192 -20.90 -23.92 11.22
#